data_d7d77ce0da51ad9e5497b1e2b1152e7b
#
_entry.id   d7d77ce0da51ad9e5497b1e2b1152e7b
#
_cell.length_a   1.000
_cell.length_b   1.000
_cell.length_c   1.000
_cell.angle_alpha   90.00
_cell.angle_beta   90.00
_cell.angle_gamma   90.00
#
_symmetry.space_group_name_H-M   'P 1'
#
loop_
_entity.id
_entity.type
_entity.pdbx_description
1 polymer ?
#
loop_
_entity_poly.entity_id
_entity_poly.type
_entity_poly.pdbx_seq_one_letter_code
_entity_poly.pdbx_strand_id
1 'polypeptide(L)'
;EGEYLYEALISREELSSEDVQKKLSRAPKQEEMLRFLVLNGADIGRNLRVFWANYRALANALVAKGLVRRTALSKTEANFKESVFNNDAKFILNEEQERAFLTIRAKIEAREHEVFLLHGVTGSGKTEVYLRLIKETLARGLSVIFMVSEIALTPQLIGRLNSSLEERIEVLHSALNDTERYLAWQRLADGESRIVLGVRSAVFAPVKNLGLVILDEEHENTYKQSEPPPRYHAREVAIFRARMNNAAVVLGSAT
;
A
#
# COMPACT_ATOMS: atom_id res chain seq x y z
N GLU A 1 20.18 -15.63 -11.13
CA GLU A 1 19.05 -16.43 -10.59
C GLU A 1 17.80 -16.07 -11.35
N GLY A 2 17.02 -17.10 -11.81
CA GLY A 2 15.80 -16.89 -12.57
C GLY A 2 14.70 -16.26 -11.74
N GLU A 3 13.89 -15.42 -12.37
CA GLU A 3 12.66 -14.88 -11.77
C GLU A 3 11.54 -15.91 -11.89
N TYR A 4 10.66 -15.99 -10.90
CA TYR A 4 9.54 -16.92 -10.87
C TYR A 4 8.23 -16.19 -10.66
N LEU A 5 7.18 -16.67 -11.35
CA LEU A 5 5.80 -16.32 -11.11
C LEU A 5 5.21 -17.33 -10.12
N TYR A 6 4.49 -16.82 -9.14
CA TYR A 6 3.75 -17.61 -8.15
C TYR A 6 2.25 -17.35 -8.31
N GLU A 7 1.49 -18.42 -8.44
CA GLU A 7 0.06 -18.38 -8.69
C GLU A 7 -0.68 -19.31 -7.72
N ALA A 8 -1.72 -18.81 -7.06
CA ALA A 8 -2.57 -19.65 -6.22
C ALA A 8 -3.35 -20.64 -7.09
N LEU A 9 -3.43 -21.90 -6.63
CA LEU A 9 -4.17 -22.99 -7.30
C LEU A 9 -5.58 -23.17 -6.73
N ILE A 10 -5.96 -22.34 -5.77
CA ILE A 10 -7.27 -22.39 -5.12
C ILE A 10 -8.01 -21.08 -5.30
N SER A 11 -9.33 -21.16 -5.27
CA SER A 11 -10.23 -20.01 -5.35
C SER A 11 -10.36 -19.28 -4.00
N ARG A 12 -11.02 -18.11 -4.03
CA ARG A 12 -11.33 -17.34 -2.82
C ARG A 12 -12.25 -18.11 -1.85
N GLU A 13 -13.16 -18.91 -2.36
CA GLU A 13 -14.09 -19.72 -1.58
C GLU A 13 -13.38 -20.88 -0.89
N GLU A 14 -12.41 -21.48 -1.58
CA GLU A 14 -11.62 -22.60 -1.06
C GLU A 14 -10.63 -22.20 0.05
N LEU A 15 -10.28 -20.91 0.17
CA LEU A 15 -9.43 -20.42 1.28
C LEU A 15 -9.98 -20.78 2.66
N SER A 16 -11.30 -20.83 2.82
CA SER A 16 -11.98 -21.13 4.08
C SER A 16 -12.30 -22.61 4.23
N SER A 17 -11.90 -23.46 3.29
CA SER A 17 -12.15 -24.89 3.35
C SER A 17 -11.35 -25.55 4.48
N GLU A 18 -11.94 -26.58 5.07
CA GLU A 18 -11.34 -27.31 6.20
C GLU A 18 -9.98 -27.93 5.83
N ASP A 19 -9.82 -28.41 4.58
CA ASP A 19 -8.56 -28.97 4.08
C ASP A 19 -7.44 -27.93 4.02
N VAL A 20 -7.72 -26.73 3.47
CA VAL A 20 -6.75 -25.63 3.39
C VAL A 20 -6.38 -25.14 4.79
N GLN A 21 -7.37 -24.94 5.65
CA GLN A 21 -7.15 -24.50 7.03
C GLN A 21 -6.31 -25.52 7.82
N LYS A 22 -6.56 -26.80 7.65
CA LYS A 22 -5.76 -27.88 8.26
C LYS A 22 -4.31 -27.87 7.77
N LYS A 23 -4.07 -27.67 6.47
CA LYS A 23 -2.73 -27.56 5.89
C LYS A 23 -1.94 -26.34 6.39
N LEU A 24 -2.63 -25.28 6.82
CA LEU A 24 -2.04 -24.01 7.22
C LEU A 24 -2.11 -23.72 8.72
N SER A 25 -2.77 -24.54 9.51
CA SER A 25 -3.07 -24.34 10.96
C SER A 25 -1.88 -23.96 11.84
N ARG A 26 -0.65 -24.31 11.44
CA ARG A 26 0.60 -23.99 12.14
C ARG A 26 1.54 -23.10 11.33
N ALA A 27 1.02 -22.42 10.29
CA ALA A 27 1.84 -21.67 9.36
C ALA A 27 1.16 -20.33 8.94
N PRO A 28 0.93 -19.41 9.89
CA PRO A 28 0.16 -18.18 9.65
C PRO A 28 0.74 -17.31 8.52
N LYS A 29 2.07 -17.22 8.38
CA LYS A 29 2.70 -16.48 7.26
C LYS A 29 2.49 -17.13 5.89
N GLN A 30 2.33 -18.46 5.82
CA GLN A 30 1.98 -19.15 4.58
C GLN A 30 0.51 -18.90 4.22
N GLU A 31 -0.38 -18.87 5.21
CA GLU A 31 -1.79 -18.53 5.03
C GLU A 31 -1.93 -17.09 4.49
N GLU A 32 -1.21 -16.17 5.08
CA GLU A 32 -1.19 -14.76 4.67
C GLU A 32 -0.71 -14.61 3.22
N MET A 33 0.40 -15.24 2.84
CA MET A 33 0.90 -15.24 1.46
C MET A 33 -0.08 -15.89 0.49
N LEU A 34 -0.70 -17.01 0.86
CA LEU A 34 -1.69 -17.68 0.02
C LEU A 34 -2.92 -16.79 -0.18
N ARG A 35 -3.43 -16.19 0.89
CA ARG A 35 -4.54 -15.23 0.83
C ARG A 35 -4.23 -14.06 -0.09
N PHE A 36 -3.01 -13.52 0.03
CA PHE A 36 -2.53 -12.45 -0.86
C PHE A 36 -2.56 -12.87 -2.33
N LEU A 37 -2.01 -14.03 -2.69
CA LEU A 37 -2.00 -14.54 -4.06
C LEU A 37 -3.41 -14.84 -4.60
N VAL A 38 -4.32 -15.32 -3.75
CA VAL A 38 -5.72 -15.57 -4.14
C VAL A 38 -6.47 -14.26 -4.42
N LEU A 39 -6.22 -13.21 -3.63
CA LEU A 39 -6.94 -11.94 -3.74
C LEU A 39 -6.38 -11.03 -4.85
N ASN A 40 -5.07 -11.05 -5.05
CA ASN A 40 -4.36 -10.13 -5.97
C ASN A 40 -3.92 -10.81 -7.27
N GLY A 41 -4.08 -12.13 -7.39
CA GLY A 41 -3.64 -12.89 -8.55
C GLY A 41 -2.18 -13.32 -8.47
N ALA A 42 -1.69 -13.89 -9.58
CA ALA A 42 -0.32 -14.37 -9.68
C ALA A 42 0.70 -13.22 -9.65
N ASP A 43 1.79 -13.39 -8.90
CA ASP A 43 2.80 -12.35 -8.75
C ASP A 43 4.24 -12.90 -8.84
N ILE A 44 5.20 -12.02 -9.15
CA ILE A 44 6.62 -12.38 -9.30
C ILE A 44 7.35 -12.29 -7.96
N GLY A 45 8.42 -13.09 -7.84
CA GLY A 45 9.15 -13.23 -6.58
C GLY A 45 9.72 -11.93 -6.02
N ARG A 46 10.18 -10.99 -6.88
CA ARG A 46 10.70 -9.69 -6.42
C ARG A 46 9.62 -8.84 -5.75
N ASN A 47 8.38 -8.92 -6.20
CA ASN A 47 7.24 -8.21 -5.61
C ASN A 47 6.86 -8.83 -4.26
N LEU A 48 6.82 -10.16 -4.19
CA LEU A 48 6.56 -10.87 -2.93
C LEU A 48 7.61 -10.59 -1.87
N ARG A 49 8.85 -10.29 -2.29
CA ARG A 49 9.94 -9.91 -1.38
C ARG A 49 9.67 -8.62 -0.62
N VAL A 50 8.85 -7.73 -1.17
CA VAL A 50 8.45 -6.47 -0.50
C VAL A 50 7.65 -6.75 0.77
N PHE A 51 6.81 -7.81 0.73
CA PHE A 51 5.96 -8.19 1.86
C PHE A 51 6.63 -9.21 2.77
N TRP A 52 7.44 -10.10 2.20
CA TRP A 52 8.09 -11.20 2.93
C TRP A 52 9.54 -11.32 2.52
N ALA A 53 10.47 -10.91 3.39
CA ALA A 53 11.92 -11.04 3.13
C ALA A 53 12.30 -12.51 2.83
N ASN A 54 11.62 -13.47 3.46
CA ASN A 54 11.81 -14.90 3.27
C ASN A 54 10.79 -15.54 2.30
N TYR A 55 10.23 -14.76 1.36
CA TYR A 55 9.16 -15.20 0.45
C TYR A 55 9.45 -16.54 -0.24
N ARG A 56 10.71 -16.82 -0.61
CA ARG A 56 11.09 -18.07 -1.28
C ARG A 56 10.77 -19.30 -0.42
N ALA A 57 11.08 -19.25 0.87
CA ALA A 57 10.80 -20.34 1.79
C ALA A 57 9.27 -20.54 1.97
N LEU A 58 8.53 -19.45 2.12
CA LEU A 58 7.07 -19.47 2.24
C LEU A 58 6.40 -20.01 0.97
N ALA A 59 6.80 -19.48 -0.21
CA ALA A 59 6.27 -19.90 -1.49
C ALA A 59 6.59 -21.36 -1.81
N ASN A 60 7.83 -21.82 -1.56
CA ASN A 60 8.20 -23.22 -1.75
C ASN A 60 7.41 -24.17 -0.84
N ALA A 61 7.14 -23.76 0.40
CA ALA A 61 6.29 -24.54 1.29
C ALA A 61 4.84 -24.62 0.79
N LEU A 62 4.29 -23.55 0.23
CA LEU A 62 2.97 -23.53 -0.40
C LEU A 62 2.93 -24.38 -1.68
N VAL A 63 3.99 -24.36 -2.48
CA VAL A 63 4.14 -25.23 -3.65
C VAL A 63 4.17 -26.71 -3.22
N ALA A 64 4.94 -27.05 -2.18
CA ALA A 64 4.99 -28.42 -1.65
C ALA A 64 3.63 -28.91 -1.11
N LYS A 65 2.78 -28.00 -0.63
CA LYS A 65 1.41 -28.29 -0.19
C LYS A 65 0.39 -28.36 -1.34
N GLY A 66 0.82 -28.11 -2.57
CA GLY A 66 -0.06 -28.07 -3.76
C GLY A 66 -1.04 -26.89 -3.78
N LEU A 67 -0.75 -25.81 -3.06
CA LEU A 67 -1.62 -24.63 -2.95
C LEU A 67 -1.18 -23.48 -3.89
N VAL A 68 0.09 -23.50 -4.33
CA VAL A 68 0.66 -22.50 -5.21
C VAL A 68 1.44 -23.18 -6.34
N ARG A 69 1.34 -22.66 -7.54
CA ARG A 69 2.16 -23.03 -8.71
C ARG A 69 3.31 -22.04 -8.86
N ARG A 70 4.51 -22.55 -9.14
CA ARG A 70 5.68 -21.75 -9.46
C ARG A 70 6.08 -21.99 -10.92
N THR A 71 6.12 -20.93 -11.71
CA THR A 71 6.53 -20.96 -13.12
C THR A 71 7.78 -20.11 -13.32
N ALA A 72 8.81 -20.66 -13.97
CA ALA A 72 10.00 -19.88 -14.31
C ALA A 72 9.65 -18.86 -15.40
N LEU A 73 10.11 -17.63 -15.24
CA LEU A 73 9.97 -16.57 -16.25
C LEU A 73 11.28 -16.33 -16.96
N SER A 74 11.23 -16.12 -18.27
CA SER A 74 12.35 -15.57 -19.03
C SER A 74 12.59 -14.11 -18.59
N LYS A 75 13.82 -13.58 -18.80
CA LYS A 75 14.12 -12.17 -18.50
C LYS A 75 13.17 -11.21 -19.22
N THR A 76 12.77 -11.54 -20.44
CA THR A 76 11.86 -10.73 -21.26
C THR A 76 10.45 -10.71 -20.67
N GLU A 77 9.92 -11.85 -20.22
CA GLU A 77 8.60 -11.96 -19.61
C GLU A 77 8.55 -11.26 -18.24
N ALA A 78 9.61 -11.38 -17.44
CA ALA A 78 9.72 -10.67 -16.17
C ALA A 78 9.72 -9.14 -16.38
N ASN A 79 10.49 -8.65 -17.36
CA ASN A 79 10.56 -7.22 -17.71
C ASN A 79 9.25 -6.73 -18.36
N PHE A 80 8.58 -7.56 -19.18
CA PHE A 80 7.29 -7.20 -19.78
C PHE A 80 6.21 -7.03 -18.71
N LYS A 81 6.14 -7.92 -17.73
CA LYS A 81 5.23 -7.75 -16.58
C LYS A 81 5.56 -6.47 -15.80
N GLU A 82 6.83 -6.14 -15.63
CA GLU A 82 7.26 -4.90 -15.00
C GLU A 82 6.87 -3.67 -15.84
N SER A 83 7.02 -3.70 -17.16
CA SER A 83 6.68 -2.60 -18.05
C SER A 83 5.17 -2.35 -18.16
N VAL A 84 4.35 -3.38 -18.02
CA VAL A 84 2.88 -3.24 -17.95
C VAL A 84 2.46 -2.51 -16.68
N PHE A 85 3.23 -2.64 -15.59
CA PHE A 85 2.99 -1.94 -14.33
C PHE A 85 3.64 -0.55 -14.26
N ASN A 86 4.72 -0.33 -15.02
CA ASN A 86 5.49 0.92 -15.03
C ASN A 86 5.20 1.79 -16.28
N ASN A 87 4.02 1.69 -16.86
CA ASN A 87 3.68 2.51 -18.02
C ASN A 87 3.54 3.98 -17.56
N ASP A 88 4.69 4.65 -17.41
CA ASP A 88 4.83 6.11 -17.29
C ASP A 88 4.53 6.80 -18.66
N ALA A 89 3.39 6.45 -19.26
CA ALA A 89 2.78 7.39 -20.18
C ALA A 89 2.53 8.64 -19.34
N LYS A 90 3.08 9.81 -19.75
CA LYS A 90 2.83 11.10 -19.10
C LYS A 90 1.32 11.27 -18.98
N PHE A 91 0.79 10.84 -17.86
CA PHE A 91 -0.64 10.93 -17.59
C PHE A 91 -0.96 12.41 -17.47
N ILE A 92 -1.72 12.93 -18.43
CA ILE A 92 -2.19 14.31 -18.37
C ILE A 92 -3.47 14.28 -17.54
N LEU A 93 -3.51 15.06 -16.46
CA LEU A 93 -4.73 15.21 -15.67
C LEU A 93 -5.82 15.84 -16.57
N ASN A 94 -7.04 15.35 -16.42
CA ASN A 94 -8.20 16.05 -16.99
C ASN A 94 -8.52 17.29 -16.15
N GLU A 95 -9.46 18.12 -16.62
CA GLU A 95 -9.80 19.40 -15.96
C GLU A 95 -10.29 19.24 -14.52
N GLU A 96 -11.04 18.18 -14.21
CA GLU A 96 -11.54 17.91 -12.86
C GLU A 96 -10.42 17.48 -11.93
N GLN A 97 -9.56 16.58 -12.39
CA GLN A 97 -8.38 16.10 -11.64
C GLN A 97 -7.39 17.25 -11.39
N GLU A 98 -7.16 18.11 -12.41
CA GLU A 98 -6.26 19.28 -12.29
C GLU A 98 -6.83 20.27 -11.26
N ARG A 99 -8.13 20.55 -11.31
CA ARG A 99 -8.80 21.41 -10.33
C ARG A 99 -8.67 20.88 -8.92
N ALA A 100 -8.93 19.58 -8.73
CA ALA A 100 -8.77 18.92 -7.43
C ALA A 100 -7.33 19.01 -6.94
N PHE A 101 -6.36 18.70 -7.79
CA PHE A 101 -4.93 18.79 -7.49
C PHE A 101 -4.53 20.22 -7.06
N LEU A 102 -4.89 21.24 -7.85
CA LEU A 102 -4.53 22.63 -7.54
C LEU A 102 -5.15 23.13 -6.23
N THR A 103 -6.41 22.76 -5.97
CA THR A 103 -7.10 23.14 -4.73
C THR A 103 -6.41 22.56 -3.50
N ILE A 104 -6.09 21.26 -3.53
CA ILE A 104 -5.44 20.58 -2.40
C ILE A 104 -3.99 21.08 -2.24
N ARG A 105 -3.26 21.22 -3.37
CA ARG A 105 -1.89 21.74 -3.39
C ARG A 105 -1.79 23.09 -2.69
N ALA A 106 -2.72 24.02 -2.96
CA ALA A 106 -2.73 25.34 -2.34
C ALA A 106 -2.76 25.27 -0.80
N LYS A 107 -3.49 24.31 -0.23
CA LYS A 107 -3.55 24.11 1.23
C LYS A 107 -2.27 23.49 1.79
N ILE A 108 -1.67 22.55 1.06
CA ILE A 108 -0.36 21.99 1.43
C ILE A 108 0.69 23.10 1.45
N GLU A 109 0.70 23.96 0.45
CA GLU A 109 1.64 25.08 0.31
C GLU A 109 1.46 26.12 1.41
N ALA A 110 0.21 26.49 1.72
CA ALA A 110 -0.13 27.41 2.80
C ALA A 110 0.07 26.84 4.22
N ARG A 111 0.33 25.53 4.35
CA ARG A 111 0.36 24.83 5.64
C ARG A 111 -0.95 25.01 6.42
N GLU A 112 -2.06 24.90 5.71
CA GLU A 112 -3.40 24.99 6.27
C GLU A 112 -4.05 23.61 6.33
N HIS A 113 -4.62 23.29 7.50
CA HIS A 113 -5.40 22.06 7.65
C HIS A 113 -6.74 22.20 6.93
N GLU A 114 -7.01 21.27 6.01
CA GLU A 114 -8.29 21.10 5.35
C GLU A 114 -8.53 19.62 5.04
N VAL A 115 -9.78 19.19 5.04
CA VAL A 115 -10.20 17.82 4.70
C VAL A 115 -10.94 17.84 3.38
N PHE A 116 -10.44 17.09 2.41
CA PHE A 116 -10.99 16.98 1.06
C PHE A 116 -11.57 15.59 0.83
N LEU A 117 -12.74 15.51 0.22
CA LEU A 117 -13.26 14.27 -0.33
C LEU A 117 -12.98 14.25 -1.84
N LEU A 118 -12.08 13.35 -2.27
CA LEU A 118 -11.82 13.08 -3.69
C LEU A 118 -12.71 11.94 -4.15
N HIS A 119 -13.88 12.29 -4.66
CA HIS A 119 -14.87 11.35 -5.16
C HIS A 119 -14.62 11.02 -6.64
N GLY A 120 -14.66 9.74 -6.99
CA GLY A 120 -14.52 9.29 -8.37
C GLY A 120 -14.55 7.77 -8.45
N VAL A 121 -15.22 7.24 -9.47
CA VAL A 121 -15.36 5.78 -9.70
C VAL A 121 -14.00 5.07 -9.75
N THR A 122 -14.01 3.77 -9.57
CA THR A 122 -12.81 2.94 -9.72
C THR A 122 -12.22 3.15 -11.13
N GLY A 123 -10.91 3.40 -11.23
CA GLY A 123 -10.26 3.69 -12.50
C GLY A 123 -10.36 5.15 -12.97
N SER A 124 -11.00 6.05 -12.22
CA SER A 124 -11.10 7.48 -12.56
C SER A 124 -9.78 8.25 -12.47
N GLY A 125 -8.69 7.59 -12.10
CA GLY A 125 -7.37 8.21 -11.99
C GLY A 125 -7.08 8.91 -10.65
N LYS A 126 -7.84 8.65 -9.59
CA LYS A 126 -7.56 9.18 -8.23
C LYS A 126 -6.09 9.00 -7.83
N THR A 127 -5.53 7.82 -8.12
CA THR A 127 -4.12 7.51 -7.79
C THR A 127 -3.13 8.46 -8.45
N GLU A 128 -3.43 8.98 -9.64
CA GLU A 128 -2.55 9.97 -10.31
C GLU A 128 -2.57 11.32 -9.57
N VAL A 129 -3.74 11.73 -9.10
CA VAL A 129 -3.86 12.93 -8.25
C VAL A 129 -3.06 12.75 -6.95
N TYR A 130 -3.18 11.57 -6.31
CA TYR A 130 -2.39 11.25 -5.10
C TYR A 130 -0.89 11.33 -5.37
N LEU A 131 -0.39 10.71 -6.45
CA LEU A 131 1.03 10.74 -6.80
C LEU A 131 1.56 12.17 -6.95
N ARG A 132 0.81 13.05 -7.62
CA ARG A 132 1.22 14.45 -7.78
C ARG A 132 1.20 15.20 -6.46
N LEU A 133 0.19 15.00 -5.62
CA LEU A 133 0.14 15.60 -4.29
C LEU A 133 1.28 15.12 -3.39
N ILE A 134 1.62 13.83 -3.47
CA ILE A 134 2.77 13.25 -2.75
C ILE A 134 4.07 13.94 -3.21
N LYS A 135 4.32 14.00 -4.52
CA LYS A 135 5.51 14.67 -5.09
C LYS A 135 5.62 16.12 -4.61
N GLU A 136 4.54 16.88 -4.69
CA GLU A 136 4.49 18.27 -4.23
C GLU A 136 4.78 18.41 -2.74
N THR A 137 4.25 17.51 -1.93
CA THR A 137 4.46 17.51 -0.48
C THR A 137 5.93 17.21 -0.15
N LEU A 138 6.49 16.18 -0.77
CA LEU A 138 7.89 15.78 -0.55
C LEU A 138 8.88 16.84 -1.06
N ALA A 139 8.60 17.50 -2.19
CA ALA A 139 9.40 18.59 -2.72
C ALA A 139 9.51 19.80 -1.76
N ARG A 140 8.51 19.97 -0.88
CA ARG A 140 8.52 21.00 0.17
C ARG A 140 9.19 20.57 1.48
N GLY A 141 9.81 19.40 1.51
CA GLY A 141 10.44 18.87 2.74
C GLY A 141 9.43 18.35 3.77
N LEU A 142 8.17 18.13 3.35
CA LEU A 142 7.11 17.63 4.20
C LEU A 142 6.96 16.12 4.06
N SER A 143 6.33 15.49 5.05
CA SER A 143 6.08 14.05 5.04
C SER A 143 4.65 13.70 4.69
N VAL A 144 4.46 12.46 4.24
CA VAL A 144 3.19 11.92 3.76
C VAL A 144 2.84 10.63 4.49
N ILE A 145 1.60 10.49 4.90
CA ILE A 145 0.99 9.22 5.30
C ILE A 145 -0.03 8.85 4.23
N PHE A 146 0.21 7.74 3.53
CA PHE A 146 -0.72 7.20 2.55
C PHE A 146 -1.29 5.88 3.09
N MET A 147 -2.58 5.88 3.37
CA MET A 147 -3.29 4.71 3.87
C MET A 147 -4.18 4.11 2.80
N VAL A 148 -4.14 2.80 2.71
CA VAL A 148 -4.94 1.99 1.78
C VAL A 148 -5.55 0.81 2.53
N SER A 149 -6.61 0.21 1.99
CA SER A 149 -7.13 -1.05 2.52
C SER A 149 -6.10 -2.19 2.33
N GLU A 150 -6.20 -3.25 3.12
CA GLU A 150 -5.28 -4.40 2.98
C GLU A 150 -5.32 -5.02 1.58
N ILE A 151 -6.48 -5.02 0.94
CA ILE A 151 -6.67 -5.53 -0.44
C ILE A 151 -6.00 -4.61 -1.46
N ALA A 152 -6.02 -3.30 -1.24
CA ALA A 152 -5.44 -2.31 -2.14
C ALA A 152 -3.91 -2.16 -1.98
N LEU A 153 -3.33 -2.66 -0.88
CA LEU A 153 -1.89 -2.68 -0.65
C LEU A 153 -1.24 -3.77 -1.52
N THR A 154 -1.11 -3.49 -2.80
CA THR A 154 -0.60 -4.43 -3.80
C THR A 154 0.83 -4.10 -4.22
N PRO A 155 1.61 -5.10 -4.71
CA PRO A 155 2.91 -4.83 -5.32
C PRO A 155 2.85 -3.84 -6.48
N GLN A 156 1.75 -3.82 -7.22
CA GLN A 156 1.53 -2.87 -8.31
C GLN A 156 1.48 -1.43 -7.79
N LEU A 157 0.73 -1.17 -6.72
CA LEU A 157 0.68 0.15 -6.11
C LEU A 157 2.05 0.57 -5.59
N ILE A 158 2.73 -0.33 -4.87
CA ILE A 158 4.08 -0.08 -4.34
C ILE A 158 5.08 0.15 -5.48
N GLY A 159 5.04 -0.68 -6.53
CA GLY A 159 5.89 -0.54 -7.72
C GLY A 159 5.67 0.81 -8.41
N ARG A 160 4.41 1.21 -8.59
CA ARG A 160 4.05 2.51 -9.20
C ARG A 160 4.53 3.69 -8.35
N LEU A 161 4.39 3.61 -7.04
CA LEU A 161 4.92 4.64 -6.14
C LEU A 161 6.44 4.71 -6.21
N ASN A 162 7.14 3.56 -6.12
CA ASN A 162 8.61 3.50 -6.18
C ASN A 162 9.18 3.98 -7.52
N SER A 163 8.50 3.71 -8.65
CA SER A 163 8.94 4.20 -9.96
C SER A 163 8.69 5.70 -10.15
N SER A 164 7.66 6.23 -9.50
CA SER A 164 7.26 7.63 -9.63
C SER A 164 7.92 8.55 -8.63
N LEU A 165 8.41 8.04 -7.50
CA LEU A 165 8.99 8.82 -6.41
C LEU A 165 10.48 8.50 -6.27
N GLU A 166 11.31 9.53 -6.10
CA GLU A 166 12.75 9.38 -5.85
C GLU A 166 13.05 9.06 -4.37
N GLU A 167 12.03 9.10 -3.53
CA GLU A 167 12.12 8.90 -2.08
C GLU A 167 11.89 7.45 -1.70
N ARG A 168 12.56 7.02 -0.64
CA ARG A 168 12.31 5.72 -0.02
C ARG A 168 10.93 5.69 0.62
N ILE A 169 10.13 4.70 0.26
CA ILE A 169 8.80 4.45 0.83
C ILE A 169 8.92 3.39 1.91
N GLU A 170 8.48 3.70 3.12
CA GLU A 170 8.30 2.69 4.16
C GLU A 170 6.90 2.07 4.04
N VAL A 171 6.86 0.76 3.88
CA VAL A 171 5.59 0.02 3.73
C VAL A 171 5.27 -0.67 5.05
N LEU A 172 4.15 -0.29 5.68
CA LEU A 172 3.70 -0.85 6.96
C LEU A 172 2.47 -1.75 6.75
N HIS A 173 2.64 -3.04 6.97
CA HIS A 173 1.59 -4.06 6.85
C HIS A 173 1.72 -5.15 7.93
N SER A 174 0.73 -6.03 8.02
CA SER A 174 0.64 -7.08 9.06
C SER A 174 1.76 -8.12 8.97
N ALA A 175 2.28 -8.39 7.75
CA ALA A 175 3.32 -9.39 7.51
C ALA A 175 4.74 -8.99 7.96
N LEU A 176 4.99 -7.71 8.27
CA LEU A 176 6.28 -7.28 8.80
C LEU A 176 6.57 -7.96 10.14
N ASN A 177 7.78 -8.49 10.29
CA ASN A 177 8.25 -8.92 11.59
C ASN A 177 8.60 -7.70 12.48
N ASP A 178 8.81 -7.95 13.78
CA ASP A 178 9.04 -6.85 14.74
C ASP A 178 10.30 -6.05 14.43
N THR A 179 11.35 -6.69 13.93
CA THR A 179 12.61 -6.02 13.54
C THR A 179 12.39 -5.13 12.31
N GLU A 180 11.73 -5.63 11.28
CA GLU A 180 11.42 -4.88 10.07
C GLU A 180 10.54 -3.66 10.39
N ARG A 181 9.52 -3.87 11.22
CA ARG A 181 8.64 -2.81 11.70
C ARG A 181 9.40 -1.75 12.51
N TYR A 182 10.23 -2.19 13.45
CA TYR A 182 11.06 -1.29 14.25
C TYR A 182 11.98 -0.44 13.37
N LEU A 183 12.68 -1.04 12.42
CA LEU A 183 13.59 -0.31 11.52
C LEU A 183 12.83 0.69 10.62
N ALA A 184 11.66 0.33 10.11
CA ALA A 184 10.82 1.25 9.35
C ALA A 184 10.37 2.44 10.20
N TRP A 185 9.94 2.18 11.44
CA TRP A 185 9.56 3.22 12.40
C TRP A 185 10.72 4.15 12.76
N GLN A 186 11.92 3.59 12.96
CA GLN A 186 13.11 4.37 13.26
C GLN A 186 13.46 5.31 12.10
N ARG A 187 13.48 4.82 10.85
CA ARG A 187 13.75 5.66 9.67
C ARG A 187 12.74 6.79 9.48
N LEU A 188 11.47 6.53 9.77
CA LEU A 188 10.42 7.56 9.75
C LEU A 188 10.62 8.59 10.88
N ALA A 189 10.94 8.12 12.09
CA ALA A 189 11.19 8.97 13.25
C ALA A 189 12.46 9.84 13.09
N ASP A 190 13.49 9.31 12.45
CA ASP A 190 14.74 10.04 12.19
C ASP A 190 14.62 10.99 10.98
N GLY A 191 13.60 10.79 10.14
CA GLY A 191 13.37 11.60 8.94
C GLY A 191 14.19 11.13 7.73
N GLU A 192 14.80 9.94 7.81
CA GLU A 192 15.48 9.30 6.68
C GLU A 192 14.49 8.89 5.59
N SER A 193 13.25 8.61 5.99
CA SER A 193 12.12 8.41 5.08
C SER A 193 10.98 9.36 5.45
N ARG A 194 10.39 9.99 4.45
CA ARG A 194 9.34 11.00 4.62
C ARG A 194 7.98 10.53 4.12
N ILE A 195 7.90 9.32 3.60
CA ILE A 195 6.64 8.73 3.14
C ILE A 195 6.44 7.35 3.72
N VAL A 196 5.25 7.13 4.25
CA VAL A 196 4.77 5.81 4.67
C VAL A 196 3.52 5.43 3.88
N LEU A 197 3.55 4.23 3.31
CA LEU A 197 2.39 3.56 2.74
C LEU A 197 1.97 2.44 3.69
N GLY A 198 0.72 2.32 4.03
CA GLY A 198 0.31 1.21 4.87
C GLY A 198 -1.19 1.12 5.10
N VAL A 199 -1.55 0.13 5.89
CA VAL A 199 -2.91 -0.11 6.31
C VAL A 199 -3.27 0.73 7.54
N ARG A 200 -4.40 0.48 8.16
CA ARG A 200 -4.94 1.21 9.31
C ARG A 200 -3.91 1.70 10.34
N SER A 201 -2.96 0.86 10.75
CA SER A 201 -1.96 1.19 11.77
C SER A 201 -0.91 2.23 11.32
N ALA A 202 -0.76 2.46 10.02
CA ALA A 202 0.15 3.46 9.48
C ALA A 202 -0.21 4.89 9.92
N VAL A 203 -1.45 5.11 10.36
CA VAL A 203 -1.87 6.41 10.92
C VAL A 203 -1.01 6.85 12.12
N PHE A 204 -0.36 5.93 12.82
CA PHE A 204 0.51 6.22 13.97
C PHE A 204 2.00 6.34 13.61
N ALA A 205 2.38 6.16 12.36
CA ALA A 205 3.77 6.22 11.93
C ALA A 205 4.44 7.55 12.33
N PRO A 206 5.65 7.54 12.92
CA PRO A 206 6.27 8.71 13.55
C PRO A 206 6.94 9.63 12.53
N VAL A 207 6.24 10.01 11.46
CA VAL A 207 6.78 10.93 10.46
C VAL A 207 6.95 12.33 11.03
N LYS A 208 8.05 12.99 10.66
CA LYS A 208 8.31 14.40 11.00
C LYS A 208 7.66 15.33 9.96
N ASN A 209 7.29 16.53 10.37
CA ASN A 209 6.78 17.58 9.46
C ASN A 209 5.65 17.07 8.53
N LEU A 210 4.64 16.44 9.10
CA LEU A 210 3.50 15.93 8.34
C LEU A 210 2.84 17.05 7.52
N GLY A 211 2.68 16.84 6.21
CA GLY A 211 2.06 17.80 5.29
C GLY A 211 0.82 17.26 4.60
N LEU A 212 0.71 15.95 4.46
CA LEU A 212 -0.38 15.32 3.74
C LEU A 212 -0.72 13.96 4.34
N VAL A 213 -2.03 13.70 4.50
CA VAL A 213 -2.56 12.37 4.79
C VAL A 213 -3.54 12.00 3.70
N ILE A 214 -3.36 10.81 3.12
CA ILE A 214 -4.27 10.25 2.12
C ILE A 214 -4.88 8.97 2.70
N LEU A 215 -6.21 8.83 2.62
CA LEU A 215 -6.94 7.58 2.84
C LEU A 215 -7.65 7.23 1.55
N ASP A 216 -7.22 6.17 0.89
CA ASP A 216 -7.94 5.66 -0.28
C ASP A 216 -9.07 4.73 0.14
N GLU A 217 -10.20 4.77 -0.57
CA GLU A 217 -11.44 4.05 -0.24
C GLU A 217 -11.84 4.24 1.24
N GLU A 218 -12.03 5.50 1.64
CA GLU A 218 -12.23 5.94 3.05
C GLU A 218 -13.41 5.25 3.77
N HIS A 219 -14.37 4.75 3.00
CA HIS A 219 -15.55 4.03 3.48
C HIS A 219 -15.27 2.58 3.92
N GLU A 220 -14.07 2.06 3.63
CA GLU A 220 -13.71 0.68 3.96
C GLU A 220 -13.71 0.41 5.46
N ASN A 221 -14.41 -0.64 5.87
CA ASN A 221 -14.51 -1.05 7.28
C ASN A 221 -13.16 -1.44 7.90
N THR A 222 -12.15 -1.74 7.10
CA THR A 222 -10.80 -2.09 7.55
C THR A 222 -10.10 -0.97 8.30
N TYR A 223 -10.53 0.28 8.13
CA TYR A 223 -10.03 1.44 8.90
C TYR A 223 -10.56 1.50 10.33
N LYS A 224 -11.56 0.72 10.68
CA LYS A 224 -12.10 0.64 12.04
C LYS A 224 -11.44 -0.52 12.80
N GLN A 225 -10.80 -0.22 13.94
CA GLN A 225 -10.35 -1.23 14.89
C GLN A 225 -11.43 -1.44 15.96
N SER A 226 -12.05 -2.61 15.93
CA SER A 226 -13.04 -3.00 16.93
C SER A 226 -12.41 -3.82 18.05
N GLU A 227 -11.42 -4.65 17.74
CA GLU A 227 -10.64 -5.48 18.66
C GLU A 227 -9.19 -5.65 18.13
N PRO A 228 -8.17 -5.79 18.98
CA PRO A 228 -8.20 -5.54 20.43
C PRO A 228 -8.25 -4.03 20.77
N PRO A 229 -8.49 -3.66 22.04
CA PRO A 229 -8.32 -2.26 22.47
C PRO A 229 -6.88 -1.75 22.23
N PRO A 230 -6.69 -0.44 21.99
CA PRO A 230 -7.69 0.62 21.95
C PRO A 230 -8.55 0.57 20.66
N ARG A 231 -9.85 0.83 20.80
CA ARG A 231 -10.76 0.94 19.66
C ARG A 231 -10.64 2.32 19.04
N TYR A 232 -10.46 2.39 17.72
CA TYR A 232 -10.35 3.65 16.99
C TYR A 232 -10.77 3.49 15.53
N HIS A 233 -11.03 4.62 14.89
CA HIS A 233 -11.19 4.70 13.45
C HIS A 233 -10.01 5.49 12.88
N ALA A 234 -9.25 4.90 11.94
CA ALA A 234 -8.03 5.54 11.42
C ALA A 234 -8.32 6.87 10.72
N ARG A 235 -9.48 7.04 10.08
CA ARG A 235 -9.90 8.31 9.48
C ARG A 235 -9.96 9.44 10.52
N GLU A 236 -10.58 9.19 11.66
CA GLU A 236 -10.70 10.19 12.73
C GLU A 236 -9.34 10.56 13.32
N VAL A 237 -8.50 9.54 13.55
CA VAL A 237 -7.13 9.75 14.01
C VAL A 237 -6.32 10.54 12.98
N ALA A 238 -6.47 10.23 11.68
CA ALA A 238 -5.79 10.92 10.59
C ALA A 238 -6.17 12.41 10.54
N ILE A 239 -7.46 12.73 10.61
CA ILE A 239 -7.96 14.11 10.62
C ILE A 239 -7.43 14.87 11.83
N PHE A 240 -7.53 14.27 13.02
CA PHE A 240 -7.03 14.89 14.24
C PHE A 240 -5.51 15.15 14.18
N ARG A 241 -4.74 14.16 13.74
CA ARG A 241 -3.29 14.27 13.59
C ARG A 241 -2.89 15.31 12.55
N ALA A 242 -3.57 15.33 11.41
CA ALA A 242 -3.34 16.32 10.36
C ALA A 242 -3.62 17.74 10.86
N ARG A 243 -4.69 17.93 11.63
CA ARG A 243 -5.03 19.23 12.25
C ARG A 243 -3.92 19.72 13.17
N MET A 244 -3.35 18.85 14.00
CA MET A 244 -2.24 19.20 14.89
C MET A 244 -0.96 19.59 14.14
N ASN A 245 -0.82 19.18 12.89
CA ASN A 245 0.35 19.42 12.05
C ASN A 245 0.13 20.47 10.94
N ASN A 246 -1.03 21.11 10.88
CA ASN A 246 -1.43 21.98 9.78
C ASN A 246 -1.27 21.28 8.42
N ALA A 247 -1.70 20.04 8.34
CA ALA A 247 -1.59 19.18 7.17
C ALA A 247 -2.94 19.00 6.47
N ALA A 248 -2.91 18.83 5.16
CA ALA A 248 -4.07 18.49 4.37
C ALA A 248 -4.43 17.00 4.51
N VAL A 249 -5.75 16.69 4.44
CA VAL A 249 -6.26 15.32 4.40
C VAL A 249 -7.02 15.11 3.11
N VAL A 250 -6.75 14.02 2.41
CA VAL A 250 -7.49 13.58 1.23
C VAL A 250 -8.15 12.25 1.51
N LEU A 251 -9.46 12.23 1.50
CA LEU A 251 -10.29 11.04 1.62
C LEU A 251 -10.73 10.64 0.21
N GLY A 252 -10.26 9.49 -0.28
CA GLY A 252 -10.65 8.95 -1.57
C GLY A 252 -11.88 8.07 -1.44
N SER A 253 -12.85 8.23 -2.33
CA SER A 253 -14.04 7.39 -2.38
C SER A 253 -14.40 7.03 -3.81
N ALA A 254 -14.89 5.81 -4.02
CA ALA A 254 -15.47 5.35 -5.28
C ALA A 254 -17.02 5.38 -5.24
N THR A 255 -17.59 5.60 -4.07
CA THR A 255 -19.06 5.59 -3.80
C THR A 255 -19.52 6.88 -3.18
#